data_bb464e4beeafd5e09b3556963648710e
#
_entry.id   bb464e4beeafd5e09b3556963648710e
#
_cell.length_a   1.000
_cell.length_b   1.000
_cell.length_c   1.000
_cell.angle_alpha   90.00
_cell.angle_beta   90.00
_cell.angle_gamma   90.00
#
_symmetry.space_group_name_H-M   'P 1'
#
loop_
_entity.id
_entity.type
_entity.pdbx_description
1 polymer ?
#
loop_
_entity_poly.entity_id
_entity_poly.type
_entity_poly.pdbx_seq_one_letter_code
_entity_poly.pdbx_strand_id
1 'polypeptide(L)'
;RHAKAVTPKANIEDAQGPCYLGIDAGSTTLKVVLINSNKEIIFSHYGPNHGKPLEKSREIIEQIYTLLPKGAYIAHSGVTGYGEAFLKRALGIDIGEVETMAHYRAARYFCPDVSFILDIGGQDMKCCKVRDGYIEDIVLNEACSSGCGSFIDTFASGLRIPIDQFAVSYTHLR
;
A
#
# COMPACT_ATOMS: atom_id res chain seq x y z
N ARG A 1 -9.15 10.52 -6.79
CA ARG A 1 -8.16 9.91 -7.72
C ARG A 1 -7.97 8.48 -7.30
N HIS A 2 -8.32 7.52 -8.17
CA HIS A 2 -8.02 6.13 -7.90
C HIS A 2 -6.53 5.95 -7.74
N ALA A 3 -6.13 5.18 -6.72
CA ALA A 3 -4.76 4.75 -6.56
C ALA A 3 -4.38 3.86 -7.75
N LYS A 4 -3.82 4.46 -8.77
CA LYS A 4 -2.99 3.74 -9.73
C LYS A 4 -1.66 3.45 -9.04
N ALA A 5 -0.96 2.40 -9.48
CA ALA A 5 0.41 2.21 -9.08
C ALA A 5 1.18 3.54 -9.20
N VAL A 6 1.97 3.86 -8.20
CA VAL A 6 2.77 5.08 -8.22
C VAL A 6 3.73 4.99 -9.40
N THR A 7 3.80 6.04 -10.21
CA THR A 7 4.76 6.07 -11.32
C THR A 7 6.18 6.04 -10.76
N PRO A 8 7.03 5.09 -11.17
CA PRO A 8 8.42 5.07 -10.78
C PRO A 8 9.11 6.40 -11.08
N LYS A 9 9.99 6.83 -10.19
CA LYS A 9 10.78 8.06 -10.36
C LYS A 9 12.12 7.81 -11.04
N ALA A 10 12.57 6.56 -11.03
CA ALA A 10 13.79 6.12 -11.69
C ALA A 10 13.54 4.77 -12.39
N ASN A 11 14.38 4.42 -13.33
CA ASN A 11 14.22 3.18 -14.08
C ASN A 11 14.87 2.02 -13.34
N ILE A 12 14.16 0.88 -13.25
CA ILE A 12 14.68 -0.31 -12.58
C ILE A 12 15.94 -0.87 -13.28
N GLU A 13 16.04 -0.71 -14.61
CA GLU A 13 17.19 -1.18 -15.39
C GLU A 13 18.47 -0.42 -15.07
N ASP A 14 18.37 0.78 -14.50
CA ASP A 14 19.51 1.62 -14.10
C ASP A 14 19.88 1.42 -12.62
N ALA A 15 19.22 0.51 -11.92
CA ALA A 15 19.46 0.27 -10.50
C ALA A 15 20.85 -0.31 -10.24
N GLN A 16 21.47 0.15 -9.17
CA GLN A 16 22.78 -0.36 -8.69
C GLN A 16 22.77 -0.49 -7.18
N GLY A 17 23.46 -1.53 -6.69
CA GLY A 17 23.59 -1.76 -5.26
C GLY A 17 22.30 -2.21 -4.57
N PRO A 18 22.13 -1.87 -3.29
CA PRO A 18 21.02 -2.37 -2.49
C PRO A 18 19.69 -1.70 -2.86
N CYS A 19 18.67 -2.52 -3.04
CA CYS A 19 17.27 -2.15 -3.20
C CYS A 19 16.45 -2.71 -2.03
N TYR A 20 15.28 -2.13 -1.80
CA TYR A 20 14.42 -2.48 -0.67
C TYR A 20 13.01 -2.77 -1.18
N LEU A 21 12.51 -3.96 -0.85
CA LEU A 21 11.20 -4.44 -1.28
C LEU A 21 10.15 -4.16 -0.20
N GLY A 22 9.03 -3.57 -0.59
CA GLY A 22 7.85 -3.40 0.26
C GLY A 22 6.62 -4.07 -0.35
N ILE A 23 5.88 -4.81 0.46
CA ILE A 23 4.64 -5.50 0.07
C ILE A 23 3.52 -5.09 1.02
N ASP A 24 2.39 -4.64 0.49
CA ASP A 24 1.15 -4.47 1.23
C ASP A 24 0.12 -5.46 0.68
N ALA A 25 -0.15 -6.49 1.46
CA ALA A 25 -1.07 -7.57 1.12
C ALA A 25 -2.43 -7.35 1.79
N GLY A 26 -3.27 -6.53 1.18
CA GLY A 26 -4.65 -6.32 1.61
C GLY A 26 -5.54 -7.54 1.37
N SER A 27 -6.76 -7.50 1.87
CA SER A 27 -7.76 -8.58 1.71
C SER A 27 -8.09 -8.88 0.24
N THR A 28 -8.14 -7.86 -0.61
CA THR A 28 -8.53 -7.97 -2.03
C THR A 28 -7.46 -7.50 -3.01
N THR A 29 -6.51 -6.69 -2.56
CA THR A 29 -5.49 -6.05 -3.39
C THR A 29 -4.09 -6.36 -2.90
N LEU A 30 -3.14 -6.32 -3.82
CA LEU A 30 -1.71 -6.41 -3.55
C LEU A 30 -1.03 -5.15 -4.09
N LYS A 31 -0.19 -4.57 -3.26
CA LYS A 31 0.69 -3.47 -3.64
C LYS A 31 2.12 -3.91 -3.40
N VAL A 32 2.98 -3.69 -4.38
CA VAL A 32 4.40 -4.01 -4.27
C VAL A 32 5.20 -2.82 -4.77
N VAL A 33 6.22 -2.44 -4.02
CA VAL A 33 7.16 -1.38 -4.41
C VAL A 33 8.58 -1.86 -4.24
N LEU A 34 9.47 -1.42 -5.13
CA LEU A 34 10.91 -1.52 -4.96
C LEU A 34 11.50 -0.12 -4.97
N ILE A 35 12.31 0.19 -3.99
CA ILE A 35 13.04 1.45 -3.89
C ILE A 35 14.54 1.21 -3.96
N ASN A 36 15.28 2.17 -4.53
CA ASN A 36 16.73 2.16 -4.56
C ASN A 36 17.33 2.77 -3.25
N SER A 37 18.65 2.82 -3.15
CA SER A 37 19.37 3.43 -2.01
C SER A 37 19.09 4.93 -1.83
N ASN A 38 18.65 5.62 -2.89
CA ASN A 38 18.25 7.02 -2.84
C ASN A 38 16.79 7.22 -2.41
N LYS A 39 16.10 6.13 -2.02
CA LYS A 39 14.68 6.12 -1.66
C LYS A 39 13.74 6.49 -2.82
N GLU A 40 14.17 6.30 -4.04
CA GLU A 40 13.34 6.50 -5.22
C GLU A 40 12.63 5.20 -5.57
N ILE A 41 11.34 5.29 -5.91
CA ILE A 41 10.59 4.14 -6.39
C ILE A 41 11.07 3.81 -7.80
N ILE A 42 11.61 2.61 -7.98
CA ILE A 42 12.09 2.08 -9.26
C ILE A 42 11.14 1.04 -9.86
N PHE A 43 10.26 0.46 -9.05
CA PHE A 43 9.21 -0.44 -9.49
C PHE A 43 7.97 -0.27 -8.59
N SER A 44 6.79 -0.37 -9.19
CA SER A 44 5.54 -0.40 -8.43
C SER A 44 4.49 -1.28 -9.11
N HIS A 45 3.75 -2.00 -8.29
CA HIS A 45 2.58 -2.78 -8.71
C HIS A 45 1.40 -2.45 -7.79
N TYR A 46 0.23 -2.33 -8.38
CA TYR A 46 -1.06 -2.25 -7.67
C TYR A 46 -2.09 -3.04 -8.46
N GLY A 47 -2.71 -4.02 -7.84
CA GLY A 47 -3.72 -4.83 -8.51
C GLY A 47 -4.48 -5.77 -7.58
N PRO A 48 -5.51 -6.43 -8.07
CA PRO A 48 -6.25 -7.43 -7.31
C PRO A 48 -5.37 -8.66 -7.02
N ASN A 49 -5.54 -9.24 -5.84
CA ASN A 49 -4.86 -10.49 -5.47
C ASN A 49 -5.70 -11.74 -5.78
N HIS A 50 -6.97 -11.57 -6.16
CA HIS A 50 -7.91 -12.65 -6.49
C HIS A 50 -8.00 -13.76 -5.42
N GLY A 51 -7.81 -13.42 -4.13
CA GLY A 51 -7.77 -14.38 -3.04
C GLY A 51 -6.49 -15.24 -2.99
N LYS A 52 -5.48 -14.91 -3.79
CA LYS A 52 -4.21 -15.65 -3.91
C LYS A 52 -3.00 -14.72 -3.70
N PRO A 53 -2.89 -14.10 -2.52
CA PRO A 53 -1.83 -13.10 -2.30
C PRO A 53 -0.42 -13.69 -2.39
N LEU A 54 -0.21 -14.96 -2.03
CA LEU A 54 1.10 -15.59 -2.09
C LEU A 54 1.57 -15.80 -3.53
N GLU A 55 0.71 -16.41 -4.37
CA GLU A 55 1.05 -16.68 -5.77
C GLU A 55 1.28 -15.35 -6.51
N LYS A 56 0.43 -14.37 -6.26
CA LYS A 56 0.57 -13.06 -6.90
C LYS A 56 1.83 -12.31 -6.42
N SER A 57 2.16 -12.39 -5.14
CA SER A 57 3.41 -11.81 -4.62
C SER A 57 4.64 -12.46 -5.25
N ARG A 58 4.63 -13.80 -5.38
CA ARG A 58 5.73 -14.54 -6.01
C ARG A 58 5.91 -14.14 -7.47
N GLU A 59 4.83 -14.08 -8.24
CA GLU A 59 4.84 -13.63 -9.64
C GLU A 59 5.49 -12.23 -9.79
N ILE A 60 5.11 -11.29 -8.94
CA ILE A 60 5.64 -9.93 -8.98
C ILE A 60 7.12 -9.89 -8.57
N ILE A 61 7.51 -10.65 -7.55
CA ILE A 61 8.91 -10.76 -7.11
C ILE A 61 9.78 -11.36 -8.22
N GLU A 62 9.32 -12.41 -8.89
CA GLU A 62 10.01 -13.02 -10.04
C GLU A 62 10.17 -12.01 -11.18
N GLN A 63 9.13 -11.23 -11.46
CA GLN A 63 9.22 -10.13 -12.43
C GLN A 63 10.29 -9.10 -12.03
N ILE A 64 10.34 -8.70 -10.76
CA ILE A 64 11.36 -7.78 -10.26
C ILE A 64 12.77 -8.36 -10.48
N TYR A 65 13.00 -9.62 -10.12
CA TYR A 65 14.31 -10.27 -10.33
C TYR A 65 14.71 -10.36 -11.81
N THR A 66 13.74 -10.51 -12.70
CA THR A 66 13.99 -10.51 -14.16
C THR A 66 14.43 -9.14 -14.67
N LEU A 67 13.90 -8.06 -14.08
CA LEU A 67 14.19 -6.69 -14.48
C LEU A 67 15.45 -6.11 -13.82
N LEU A 68 15.84 -6.62 -12.65
CA LEU A 68 16.99 -6.12 -11.91
C LEU A 68 18.30 -6.41 -12.65
N PRO A 69 19.15 -5.39 -12.88
CA PRO A 69 20.46 -5.60 -13.52
C PRO A 69 21.44 -6.29 -12.57
N LYS A 70 22.50 -6.86 -13.12
CA LYS A 70 23.56 -7.60 -12.37
C LYS A 70 24.27 -6.74 -11.34
N GLY A 71 24.08 -5.62 -11.04
CA GLY A 71 24.71 -4.79 -10.00
C GLY A 71 23.75 -4.43 -8.88
N ALA A 72 22.47 -4.77 -9.03
CA ALA A 72 21.43 -4.47 -8.05
C ALA A 72 20.94 -5.76 -7.36
N TYR A 73 20.56 -5.64 -6.10
CA TYR A 73 20.03 -6.75 -5.32
C TYR A 73 19.04 -6.26 -4.26
N ILE A 74 18.11 -7.11 -3.87
CA ILE A 74 17.18 -6.81 -2.77
C ILE A 74 17.95 -7.08 -1.46
N ALA A 75 18.27 -6.00 -0.75
CA ALA A 75 19.01 -6.06 0.51
C ALA A 75 18.10 -6.37 1.70
N HIS A 76 16.90 -5.79 1.71
CA HIS A 76 15.89 -6.04 2.72
C HIS A 76 14.49 -6.00 2.12
N SER A 77 13.59 -6.71 2.79
CA SER A 77 12.19 -6.82 2.41
C SER A 77 11.26 -6.63 3.60
N GLY A 78 10.13 -6.00 3.37
CA GLY A 78 9.08 -5.80 4.35
C GLY A 78 7.70 -6.13 3.80
N VAL A 79 6.82 -6.64 4.65
CA VAL A 79 5.42 -6.91 4.32
C VAL A 79 4.49 -6.39 5.40
N THR A 80 3.35 -5.89 4.96
CA THR A 80 2.25 -5.43 5.82
C THR A 80 0.90 -5.87 5.25
N GLY A 81 -0.18 -5.56 5.94
CA GLY A 81 -1.54 -5.88 5.55
C GLY A 81 -2.04 -7.19 6.13
N TYR A 82 -3.26 -7.59 5.75
CA TYR A 82 -3.94 -8.76 6.28
C TYR A 82 -3.16 -10.08 6.12
N GLY A 83 -2.40 -10.22 5.03
CA GLY A 83 -1.57 -11.40 4.73
C GLY A 83 -0.16 -11.36 5.32
N GLU A 84 0.19 -10.40 6.16
CA GLU A 84 1.55 -10.13 6.62
C GLU A 84 2.27 -11.38 7.17
N ALA A 85 1.74 -11.98 8.24
CA ALA A 85 2.40 -13.10 8.91
C ALA A 85 2.57 -14.34 8.00
N PHE A 86 1.59 -14.58 7.14
CA PHE A 86 1.64 -15.68 6.18
C PHE A 86 2.69 -15.44 5.09
N LEU A 87 2.68 -14.27 4.46
CA LEU A 87 3.62 -13.93 3.39
C LEU A 87 5.04 -13.81 3.91
N LYS A 88 5.25 -13.22 5.10
CA LYS A 88 6.55 -13.16 5.73
C LYS A 88 7.19 -14.54 5.84
N ARG A 89 6.44 -15.51 6.34
CA ARG A 89 6.94 -16.88 6.52
C ARG A 89 7.11 -17.62 5.18
N ALA A 90 6.15 -17.48 4.27
CA ALA A 90 6.14 -18.23 3.02
C ALA A 90 7.18 -17.74 2.00
N LEU A 91 7.52 -16.45 2.03
CA LEU A 91 8.47 -15.82 1.11
C LEU A 91 9.82 -15.50 1.75
N GLY A 92 10.00 -15.75 3.04
CA GLY A 92 11.24 -15.40 3.76
C GLY A 92 11.47 -13.88 3.87
N ILE A 93 10.39 -13.10 4.00
CA ILE A 93 10.47 -11.63 4.13
C ILE A 93 11.10 -11.27 5.49
N ASP A 94 12.02 -10.31 5.50
CA ASP A 94 12.79 -9.94 6.70
C ASP A 94 11.89 -9.33 7.79
N ILE A 95 11.02 -8.40 7.43
CA ILE A 95 10.21 -7.63 8.38
C ILE A 95 8.74 -7.77 8.06
N GLY A 96 7.93 -8.14 9.07
CA GLY A 96 6.48 -7.96 9.08
C GLY A 96 6.13 -6.74 9.94
N GLU A 97 5.28 -5.87 9.44
CA GLU A 97 4.84 -4.69 10.19
C GLU A 97 3.32 -4.61 10.21
N VAL A 98 2.77 -4.20 11.33
CA VAL A 98 1.32 -3.92 11.45
C VAL A 98 0.96 -2.78 10.50
N GLU A 99 -0.14 -2.94 9.76
CA GLU A 99 -0.58 -2.00 8.72
C GLU A 99 -0.66 -0.55 9.23
N THR A 100 -1.25 -0.33 10.40
CA THR A 100 -1.34 1.01 11.02
C THR A 100 0.03 1.63 11.26
N MET A 101 1.03 0.83 11.67
CA MET A 101 2.39 1.31 11.88
C MET A 101 3.13 1.59 10.57
N ALA A 102 2.89 0.77 9.55
CA ALA A 102 3.45 1.01 8.22
C ALA A 102 2.91 2.32 7.62
N HIS A 103 1.58 2.55 7.71
CA HIS A 103 0.94 3.79 7.27
C HIS A 103 1.41 5.01 8.07
N TYR A 104 1.55 4.88 9.39
CA TYR A 104 2.09 5.94 10.24
C TYR A 104 3.52 6.33 9.83
N ARG A 105 4.40 5.35 9.64
CA ARG A 105 5.79 5.60 9.20
C ARG A 105 5.85 6.29 7.84
N ALA A 106 5.01 5.86 6.90
CA ALA A 106 4.89 6.49 5.59
C ALA A 106 4.37 7.93 5.69
N ALA A 107 3.30 8.16 6.45
CA ALA A 107 2.74 9.50 6.66
C ALA A 107 3.78 10.45 7.27
N ARG A 108 4.50 10.00 8.29
CA ARG A 108 5.56 10.78 8.95
C ARG A 108 6.75 11.08 8.02
N TYR A 109 7.06 10.17 7.11
CA TYR A 109 8.13 10.41 6.12
C TYR A 109 7.78 11.56 5.18
N PHE A 110 6.54 11.66 4.73
CA PHE A 110 6.07 12.74 3.84
C PHE A 110 5.65 14.01 4.59
N CYS A 111 5.21 13.89 5.82
CA CYS A 111 4.76 14.96 6.70
C CYS A 111 5.33 14.74 8.12
N PRO A 112 6.55 15.21 8.40
CA PRO A 112 7.24 14.96 9.69
C PRO A 112 6.44 15.40 10.92
N ASP A 113 5.65 16.47 10.79
CA ASP A 113 4.85 17.05 11.87
C ASP A 113 3.38 16.58 11.84
N VAL A 114 3.10 15.44 11.19
CA VAL A 114 1.75 14.89 11.13
C VAL A 114 1.20 14.66 12.55
N SER A 115 0.03 15.24 12.83
CA SER A 115 -0.68 15.12 14.11
C SER A 115 -1.94 14.24 14.03
N PHE A 116 -2.40 13.97 12.81
CA PHE A 116 -3.61 13.22 12.56
C PHE A 116 -3.53 12.47 11.23
N ILE A 117 -3.90 11.18 11.26
CA ILE A 117 -3.93 10.33 10.08
C ILE A 117 -5.31 9.73 9.97
N LEU A 118 -5.97 9.93 8.84
CA LEU A 118 -7.20 9.25 8.48
C LEU A 118 -6.88 8.25 7.36
N ASP A 119 -6.91 6.98 7.71
CA ASP A 119 -6.70 5.87 6.80
C ASP A 119 -8.06 5.27 6.44
N ILE A 120 -8.39 5.29 5.15
CA ILE A 120 -9.65 4.77 4.61
C ILE A 120 -9.32 3.56 3.75
N GLY A 121 -9.46 2.38 4.32
CA GLY A 121 -9.30 1.10 3.66
C GLY A 121 -10.53 0.67 2.86
N GLY A 122 -10.44 -0.50 2.25
CA GLY A 122 -11.57 -1.11 1.53
C GLY A 122 -12.69 -1.58 2.43
N GLN A 123 -12.38 -1.97 3.67
CA GLN A 123 -13.33 -2.58 4.61
C GLN A 123 -13.39 -1.89 5.97
N ASP A 124 -12.41 -1.07 6.30
CA ASP A 124 -12.33 -0.36 7.57
C ASP A 124 -11.86 1.09 7.37
N MET A 125 -12.00 1.86 8.42
CA MET A 125 -11.46 3.20 8.53
C MET A 125 -10.75 3.32 9.87
N LYS A 126 -9.53 3.85 9.84
CA LYS A 126 -8.69 4.06 11.04
C LYS A 126 -8.35 5.53 11.16
N CYS A 127 -8.43 6.01 12.36
CA CYS A 127 -8.08 7.37 12.71
C CYS A 127 -6.99 7.32 13.75
N CYS A 128 -5.81 7.84 13.44
CA CYS A 128 -4.68 7.85 14.36
C CYS A 128 -4.39 9.29 14.77
N LYS A 129 -4.38 9.55 16.07
CA LYS A 129 -3.90 10.81 16.64
C LYS A 129 -2.44 10.65 17.00
N VAL A 130 -1.62 11.60 16.53
CA VAL A 130 -0.17 11.59 16.72
C VAL A 130 0.22 12.78 17.59
N ARG A 131 1.01 12.53 18.64
CA ARG A 131 1.59 13.57 19.50
C ARG A 131 3.04 13.26 19.79
N ASP A 132 3.91 14.25 19.71
CA ASP A 132 5.36 14.14 19.99
C ASP A 132 6.04 13.01 19.21
N GLY A 133 5.56 12.71 18.00
CA GLY A 133 6.10 11.67 17.15
C GLY A 133 5.69 10.25 17.54
N TYR A 134 4.63 10.08 18.35
CA TYR A 134 4.07 8.80 18.74
C TYR A 134 2.57 8.76 18.48
N ILE A 135 2.05 7.57 18.18
CA ILE A 135 0.59 7.37 18.11
C ILE A 135 0.06 7.41 19.55
N GLU A 136 -0.72 8.45 19.86
CA GLU A 136 -1.36 8.65 21.17
C GLU A 136 -2.66 7.84 21.28
N ASP A 137 -3.44 7.80 20.19
CA ASP A 137 -4.74 7.15 20.16
C ASP A 137 -5.08 6.61 18.78
N ILE A 138 -5.82 5.50 18.73
CA ILE A 138 -6.30 4.87 17.50
C ILE A 138 -7.79 4.58 17.66
N VAL A 139 -8.59 5.19 16.81
CA VAL A 139 -10.01 4.90 16.68
C VAL A 139 -10.23 4.07 15.43
N LEU A 140 -10.81 2.88 15.61
CA LEU A 140 -11.15 1.97 14.53
C LEU A 140 -12.66 2.02 14.29
N ASN A 141 -13.06 2.17 13.05
CA ASN A 141 -14.43 1.97 12.62
C ASN A 141 -14.48 0.70 11.76
N GLU A 142 -14.85 -0.41 12.38
CA GLU A 142 -15.01 -1.71 11.72
C GLU A 142 -16.40 -1.88 11.10
N ALA A 143 -17.32 -0.95 11.37
CA ALA A 143 -18.65 -0.96 10.76
C ALA A 143 -18.55 -0.54 9.29
N CYS A 144 -18.45 -1.51 8.42
CA CYS A 144 -18.30 -1.40 6.96
C CYS A 144 -19.39 -0.54 6.26
N SER A 145 -20.44 -0.15 6.97
CA SER A 145 -21.61 0.56 6.43
C SER A 145 -21.50 2.08 6.40
N SER A 146 -20.41 2.69 6.90
CA SER A 146 -20.39 4.13 7.12
C SER A 146 -19.11 4.86 6.67
N GLY A 147 -18.59 4.56 5.49
CA GLY A 147 -17.57 5.43 4.88
C GLY A 147 -16.26 4.78 4.48
N CYS A 148 -16.17 3.47 4.48
CA CYS A 148 -15.05 2.75 3.89
C CYS A 148 -15.18 2.63 2.36
N GLY A 149 -14.10 2.22 1.68
CA GLY A 149 -14.07 2.13 0.22
C GLY A 149 -15.16 1.24 -0.37
N SER A 150 -15.53 0.14 0.27
CA SER A 150 -16.60 -0.76 -0.19
C SER A 150 -17.99 -0.11 -0.21
N PHE A 151 -18.25 0.84 0.69
CA PHE A 151 -19.47 1.63 0.68
C PHE A 151 -19.55 2.52 -0.58
N ILE A 152 -18.45 3.19 -0.91
CA ILE A 152 -18.34 4.02 -2.11
C ILE A 152 -18.50 3.17 -3.37
N ASP A 153 -17.86 2.00 -3.43
CA ASP A 153 -17.98 1.04 -4.53
C ASP A 153 -19.42 0.55 -4.71
N THR A 154 -20.11 0.24 -3.61
CA THR A 154 -21.51 -0.21 -3.63
C THR A 154 -22.43 0.88 -4.19
N PHE A 155 -22.24 2.13 -3.75
CA PHE A 155 -23.02 3.25 -4.26
C PHE A 155 -22.74 3.55 -5.72
N ALA A 156 -21.48 3.62 -6.13
CA ALA A 156 -21.09 3.82 -7.52
C ALA A 156 -21.68 2.75 -8.43
N SER A 157 -21.61 1.48 -8.00
CA SER A 157 -22.20 0.34 -8.73
C SER A 157 -23.72 0.41 -8.80
N GLY A 158 -24.38 0.77 -7.71
CA GLY A 158 -25.84 0.94 -7.66
C GLY A 158 -26.33 2.05 -8.61
N LEU A 159 -25.55 3.10 -8.77
CA LEU A 159 -25.82 4.19 -9.70
C LEU A 159 -25.31 3.92 -11.13
N ARG A 160 -24.63 2.80 -11.35
CA ARG A 160 -23.97 2.44 -12.61
C ARG A 160 -22.99 3.51 -13.10
N ILE A 161 -22.30 4.15 -12.16
CA ILE A 161 -21.31 5.19 -12.43
C ILE A 161 -19.94 4.60 -12.08
N PRO A 162 -18.92 4.74 -12.94
CA PRO A 162 -17.54 4.41 -12.57
C PRO A 162 -17.11 5.16 -11.31
N ILE A 163 -16.40 4.48 -10.41
CA ILE A 163 -16.08 5.03 -9.08
C ILE A 163 -15.24 6.33 -9.14
N ASP A 164 -14.39 6.49 -10.16
CA ASP A 164 -13.66 7.72 -10.43
C ASP A 164 -14.58 8.89 -10.79
N GLN A 165 -15.65 8.64 -11.54
CA GLN A 165 -16.66 9.63 -11.85
C GLN A 165 -17.57 9.93 -10.65
N PHE A 166 -17.88 8.92 -9.84
CA PHE A 166 -18.65 9.10 -8.61
C PHE A 166 -17.93 10.02 -7.62
N ALA A 167 -16.64 9.83 -7.41
CA ALA A 167 -15.83 10.67 -6.54
C ALA A 167 -15.75 12.13 -7.00
N VAL A 168 -15.75 12.39 -8.31
CA VAL A 168 -15.72 13.74 -8.87
C VAL A 168 -17.09 14.42 -8.76
N SER A 169 -18.19 13.69 -9.00
CA SER A 169 -19.54 14.25 -8.91
C SER A 169 -19.89 14.74 -7.50
N TYR A 170 -19.34 14.09 -6.46
CA TYR A 170 -19.57 14.48 -5.07
C TYR A 170 -18.85 15.78 -4.67
N THR A 171 -17.73 16.12 -5.32
CA THR A 171 -16.99 17.36 -5.05
C THR A 171 -17.61 18.59 -5.72
N HIS A 172 -18.52 18.44 -6.65
CA HIS A 172 -19.20 19.53 -7.37
C HIS A 172 -20.62 19.86 -6.84
N LEU A 173 -21.08 19.16 -5.80
CA LEU A 173 -22.38 19.40 -5.17
C LEU A 173 -22.33 20.41 -3.98
N ARG A 174 -21.42 21.36 -4.05
CA ARG A 174 -21.39 22.51 -3.14
C ARG A 174 -21.82 23.77 -3.85
#